data_fc49ea915414a46ba566ee55a3020e1c
#
_entry.id   fc49ea915414a46ba566ee55a3020e1c
#
_cell.length_a   1.000
_cell.length_b   1.000
_cell.length_c   1.000
_cell.angle_alpha   90.00
_cell.angle_beta   90.00
_cell.angle_gamma   90.00
#
_symmetry.space_group_name_H-M   'P 1'
#
loop_
_entity.id
_entity.type
_entity.pdbx_description
1 polymer ?
#
loop_
_entity_poly.entity_id
_entity_poly.type
_entity_poly.pdbx_seq_one_letter_code
_entity_poly.pdbx_strand_id
1 'polypeptide(L)'
;MQNETLQNWLSDGPLLIDGGWGTEFQKRGLPLGAHPDLWNLENPDAVKAVAKSYVDAGSDIILTNTFGSSRFVLANHNAADKIAEINRRGVELSKEAASEAVGRNVRVLASVGPTGVMLALGDVSPEEVYDAFVEQIEAQKAGGADGVVVETSSDPQEMALAVKAAKSLGLLVVASGTFDSGKKKDRTMMGATPESFAQAAEEAGADAVGSNCGRGIETFVEICSRMTAVTTRPLWMKGNAGLPKMVDGATVYDQTPEGFAAEALKVVAEGASFVGGCCGSNPAFIAAVRAALDAR
;
A
#
# COMPACT_ATOMS: atom_id res chain seq x y z
N MET A 1 -12.99 11.39 -15.65
CA MET A 1 -13.72 10.12 -15.97
C MET A 1 -13.19 9.05 -15.04
N GLN A 2 -14.06 8.19 -14.52
CA GLN A 2 -13.62 7.04 -13.70
C GLN A 2 -12.94 6.02 -14.62
N ASN A 3 -11.94 5.32 -14.08
CA ASN A 3 -11.19 4.30 -14.82
C ASN A 3 -12.08 3.06 -15.02
N GLU A 4 -12.34 2.70 -16.29
CA GLU A 4 -13.22 1.58 -16.66
C GLU A 4 -12.72 0.25 -16.07
N THR A 5 -11.41 0.05 -16.00
CA THR A 5 -10.81 -1.13 -15.37
C THR A 5 -11.19 -1.24 -13.90
N LEU A 6 -11.12 -0.13 -13.14
CA LEU A 6 -11.52 -0.12 -11.73
C LEU A 6 -13.02 -0.34 -11.54
N GLN A 7 -13.86 0.22 -12.42
CA GLN A 7 -15.30 -0.03 -12.37
C GLN A 7 -15.61 -1.52 -12.54
N ASN A 8 -14.93 -2.17 -13.50
CA ASN A 8 -15.08 -3.61 -13.71
C ASN A 8 -14.59 -4.42 -12.51
N TRP A 9 -13.52 -3.98 -11.83
CA TRP A 9 -13.04 -4.67 -10.63
C TRP A 9 -14.03 -4.58 -9.47
N LEU A 10 -14.73 -3.46 -9.35
CA LEU A 10 -15.64 -3.15 -8.25
C LEU A 10 -17.11 -3.53 -8.55
N SER A 11 -17.38 -4.23 -9.67
CA SER A 11 -18.74 -4.58 -10.07
C SER A 11 -19.50 -5.42 -9.04
N ASP A 12 -18.79 -6.26 -8.32
CA ASP A 12 -19.36 -7.20 -7.33
C ASP A 12 -19.25 -6.70 -5.88
N GLY A 13 -18.77 -5.47 -5.68
CA GLY A 13 -18.66 -4.84 -4.37
C GLY A 13 -17.22 -4.50 -3.96
N PRO A 14 -16.99 -4.23 -2.65
CA PRO A 14 -15.69 -3.86 -2.15
C PRO A 14 -14.69 -5.01 -2.25
N LEU A 15 -13.44 -4.68 -2.59
CA LEU A 15 -12.35 -5.64 -2.72
C LEU A 15 -11.49 -5.68 -1.46
N LEU A 16 -11.07 -6.89 -1.10
CA LEU A 16 -10.17 -7.15 0.02
C LEU A 16 -8.71 -7.06 -0.43
N ILE A 17 -7.96 -6.19 0.24
CA ILE A 17 -6.51 -6.04 0.06
C ILE A 17 -5.78 -6.94 1.07
N ASP A 18 -4.49 -7.14 0.87
CA ASP A 18 -3.59 -7.85 1.78
C ASP A 18 -3.34 -7.12 3.12
N GLY A 19 -2.44 -7.69 3.92
CA GLY A 19 -2.02 -7.17 5.22
C GLY A 19 -0.59 -6.63 5.24
N GLY A 20 0.04 -6.70 6.43
CA GLY A 20 1.36 -6.14 6.71
C GLY A 20 2.50 -7.02 6.24
N TRP A 21 3.25 -6.60 5.22
CA TRP A 21 4.39 -7.33 4.69
C TRP A 21 5.60 -7.32 5.63
N GLY A 22 6.01 -6.16 6.11
CA GLY A 22 7.19 -6.03 6.97
C GLY A 22 7.11 -6.86 8.26
N THR A 23 5.94 -6.89 8.91
CA THR A 23 5.72 -7.71 10.10
C THR A 23 5.74 -9.21 9.80
N GLU A 24 5.31 -9.62 8.62
CA GLU A 24 5.39 -11.02 8.17
C GLU A 24 6.82 -11.44 7.83
N PHE A 25 7.63 -10.53 7.27
CA PHE A 25 9.06 -10.79 7.06
C PHE A 25 9.83 -10.93 8.37
N GLN A 26 9.56 -10.06 9.36
CA GLN A 26 10.19 -10.17 10.69
C GLN A 26 9.90 -11.53 11.35
N LYS A 27 8.67 -12.05 11.24
CA LYS A 27 8.33 -13.40 11.71
C LYS A 27 9.06 -14.52 10.97
N ARG A 28 9.50 -14.26 9.74
CA ARG A 28 10.26 -15.20 8.89
C ARG A 28 11.77 -15.00 9.00
N GLY A 29 12.23 -14.19 9.96
CA GLY A 29 13.64 -14.04 10.28
C GLY A 29 14.35 -12.88 9.56
N LEU A 30 13.61 -11.92 8.99
CA LEU A 30 14.24 -10.68 8.48
C LEU A 30 14.93 -9.97 9.66
N PRO A 31 16.25 -9.75 9.59
CA PRO A 31 16.99 -9.08 10.67
C PRO A 31 16.48 -7.65 10.88
N LEU A 32 16.54 -7.18 12.14
CA LEU A 32 16.26 -5.78 12.44
C LEU A 32 17.22 -4.87 11.68
N GLY A 33 16.68 -3.87 11.00
CA GLY A 33 17.44 -2.92 10.17
C GLY A 33 17.81 -3.42 8.77
N ALA A 34 17.50 -4.68 8.43
CA ALA A 34 17.64 -5.15 7.06
C ALA A 34 16.53 -4.56 6.18
N HIS A 35 16.88 -4.27 4.92
CA HIS A 35 15.93 -3.76 3.94
C HIS A 35 15.12 -4.90 3.31
N PRO A 36 13.79 -4.94 3.51
CA PRO A 36 12.96 -6.07 3.09
C PRO A 36 13.03 -6.36 1.59
N ASP A 37 13.13 -5.33 0.76
CA ASP A 37 13.03 -5.45 -0.69
C ASP A 37 14.23 -6.18 -1.30
N LEU A 38 15.38 -6.22 -0.61
CA LEU A 38 16.54 -7.04 -1.01
C LEU A 38 16.23 -8.53 -1.01
N TRP A 39 15.25 -8.96 -0.19
CA TRP A 39 14.82 -10.35 -0.17
C TRP A 39 14.16 -10.81 -1.47
N ASN A 40 13.78 -9.91 -2.35
CA ASN A 40 13.34 -10.28 -3.70
C ASN A 40 14.42 -11.09 -4.45
N LEU A 41 15.70 -10.81 -4.13
CA LEU A 41 16.87 -11.49 -4.71
C LEU A 41 17.52 -12.48 -3.74
N GLU A 42 17.60 -12.11 -2.44
CA GLU A 42 18.34 -12.87 -1.42
C GLU A 42 17.53 -14.01 -0.81
N ASN A 43 16.20 -13.86 -0.70
CA ASN A 43 15.29 -14.85 -0.14
C ASN A 43 13.93 -14.85 -0.83
N PRO A 44 13.87 -15.09 -2.16
CA PRO A 44 12.64 -15.00 -2.95
C PRO A 44 11.53 -15.95 -2.48
N ASP A 45 11.89 -17.11 -1.94
CA ASP A 45 10.91 -18.06 -1.41
C ASP A 45 10.13 -17.50 -0.22
N ALA A 46 10.80 -16.76 0.67
CA ALA A 46 10.13 -16.08 1.78
C ALA A 46 9.19 -14.98 1.28
N VAL A 47 9.58 -14.21 0.26
CA VAL A 47 8.74 -13.18 -0.36
C VAL A 47 7.50 -13.81 -0.98
N LYS A 48 7.68 -14.85 -1.80
CA LYS A 48 6.56 -15.59 -2.40
C LYS A 48 5.63 -16.20 -1.33
N ALA A 49 6.19 -16.74 -0.24
CA ALA A 49 5.41 -17.30 0.85
C ALA A 49 4.55 -16.25 1.57
N VAL A 50 5.03 -15.01 1.73
CA VAL A 50 4.21 -13.91 2.26
C VAL A 50 3.07 -13.58 1.30
N ALA A 51 3.36 -13.35 0.02
CA ALA A 51 2.33 -13.10 -1.00
C ALA A 51 1.27 -14.19 -1.01
N LYS A 52 1.71 -15.46 -1.06
CA LYS A 52 0.81 -16.63 -1.07
C LYS A 52 -0.08 -16.69 0.17
N SER A 53 0.45 -16.38 1.34
CA SER A 53 -0.33 -16.42 2.58
C SER A 53 -1.52 -15.45 2.57
N TYR A 54 -1.39 -14.30 1.90
CA TYR A 54 -2.49 -13.36 1.71
C TYR A 54 -3.45 -13.80 0.59
N VAL A 55 -2.94 -14.39 -0.47
CA VAL A 55 -3.79 -15.06 -1.48
C VAL A 55 -4.67 -16.11 -0.82
N ASP A 56 -4.08 -17.01 -0.02
CA ASP A 56 -4.80 -18.07 0.67
C ASP A 56 -5.79 -17.54 1.72
N ALA A 57 -5.50 -16.38 2.33
CA ALA A 57 -6.39 -15.69 3.27
C ALA A 57 -7.60 -15.00 2.59
N GLY A 58 -7.67 -14.98 1.27
CA GLY A 58 -8.83 -14.47 0.54
C GLY A 58 -8.67 -13.05 -0.02
N SER A 59 -7.46 -12.48 -0.09
CA SER A 59 -7.24 -11.17 -0.73
C SER A 59 -7.61 -11.19 -2.21
N ASP A 60 -8.32 -10.17 -2.68
CA ASP A 60 -8.61 -9.92 -4.10
C ASP A 60 -7.48 -9.15 -4.77
N ILE A 61 -6.73 -8.39 -3.96
CA ILE A 61 -5.55 -7.63 -4.36
C ILE A 61 -4.43 -7.89 -3.36
N ILE A 62 -3.23 -8.20 -3.86
CA ILE A 62 -2.00 -8.24 -3.06
C ILE A 62 -1.00 -7.21 -3.58
N LEU A 63 -0.16 -6.72 -2.68
CA LEU A 63 0.93 -5.81 -3.03
C LEU A 63 2.21 -6.58 -3.40
N THR A 64 3.28 -5.85 -3.59
CA THR A 64 4.61 -6.37 -3.88
C THR A 64 5.61 -5.94 -2.81
N ASN A 65 6.70 -6.66 -2.67
CA ASN A 65 7.80 -6.28 -1.80
C ASN A 65 8.74 -5.28 -2.51
N THR A 66 8.21 -4.07 -2.79
CA THR A 66 8.94 -3.03 -3.54
C THR A 66 8.74 -1.62 -2.98
N PHE A 67 8.25 -1.52 -1.74
CA PHE A 67 7.93 -0.26 -1.07
C PHE A 67 9.12 0.71 -1.04
N GLY A 68 10.29 0.23 -0.65
CA GLY A 68 11.51 1.02 -0.52
C GLY A 68 12.49 0.87 -1.69
N SER A 69 12.02 0.54 -2.89
CA SER A 69 12.89 0.19 -4.01
C SER A 69 13.17 1.34 -4.99
N SER A 70 13.06 2.60 -4.54
CA SER A 70 13.55 3.75 -5.31
C SER A 70 15.09 3.87 -5.25
N ARG A 71 15.70 4.55 -6.23
CA ARG A 71 17.16 4.79 -6.25
C ARG A 71 17.67 5.45 -4.99
N PHE A 72 16.90 6.37 -4.41
CA PHE A 72 17.29 7.10 -3.21
C PHE A 72 17.33 6.19 -1.98
N VAL A 73 16.35 5.31 -1.82
CA VAL A 73 16.31 4.38 -0.68
C VAL A 73 17.35 3.27 -0.87
N LEU A 74 17.42 2.66 -2.05
CA LEU A 74 18.37 1.56 -2.33
C LEU A 74 19.83 2.01 -2.27
N ALA A 75 20.14 3.28 -2.54
CA ALA A 75 21.49 3.84 -2.38
C ALA A 75 21.98 3.73 -0.92
N ASN A 76 21.09 3.90 0.07
CA ASN A 76 21.43 3.75 1.49
C ASN A 76 21.76 2.30 1.88
N HIS A 77 21.43 1.35 1.00
CA HIS A 77 21.67 -0.11 1.19
C HIS A 77 22.68 -0.67 0.17
N ASN A 78 23.43 0.20 -0.53
CA ASN A 78 24.40 -0.18 -1.58
C ASN A 78 23.80 -1.07 -2.68
N ALA A 79 22.55 -0.82 -3.06
CA ALA A 79 21.79 -1.62 -4.04
C ALA A 79 21.17 -0.77 -5.16
N ALA A 80 21.63 0.47 -5.34
CA ALA A 80 21.13 1.38 -6.38
C ALA A 80 21.35 0.84 -7.82
N ASP A 81 22.35 -0.02 -8.01
CA ASP A 81 22.62 -0.69 -9.29
C ASP A 81 21.63 -1.83 -9.60
N LYS A 82 20.81 -2.24 -8.62
CA LYS A 82 19.86 -3.36 -8.73
C LYS A 82 18.39 -2.93 -8.78
N ILE A 83 18.10 -1.65 -8.95
CA ILE A 83 16.73 -1.11 -8.93
C ILE A 83 15.80 -1.88 -9.86
N ALA A 84 16.19 -2.04 -11.11
CA ALA A 84 15.37 -2.72 -12.12
C ALA A 84 15.13 -4.19 -11.75
N GLU A 85 16.14 -4.88 -11.27
CA GLU A 85 16.06 -6.31 -10.91
C GLU A 85 15.17 -6.51 -9.67
N ILE A 86 15.38 -5.74 -8.60
CA ILE A 86 14.62 -5.82 -7.35
C ILE A 86 13.14 -5.56 -7.60
N ASN A 87 12.82 -4.47 -8.31
CA ASN A 87 11.43 -4.09 -8.59
C ASN A 87 10.72 -5.12 -9.48
N ARG A 88 11.34 -5.53 -10.58
CA ARG A 88 10.79 -6.55 -11.48
C ARG A 88 10.55 -7.86 -10.74
N ARG A 89 11.56 -8.36 -10.01
CA ARG A 89 11.47 -9.63 -9.30
C ARG A 89 10.42 -9.61 -8.18
N GLY A 90 10.29 -8.49 -7.43
CA GLY A 90 9.24 -8.34 -6.42
C GLY A 90 7.83 -8.47 -6.99
N VAL A 91 7.59 -7.91 -8.17
CA VAL A 91 6.31 -8.07 -8.87
C VAL A 91 6.12 -9.51 -9.36
N GLU A 92 7.12 -10.10 -10.01
CA GLU A 92 7.05 -11.48 -10.50
C GLU A 92 6.69 -12.47 -9.38
N LEU A 93 7.32 -12.36 -8.21
CA LEU A 93 7.04 -13.22 -7.04
C LEU A 93 5.58 -13.10 -6.57
N SER A 94 5.03 -11.89 -6.53
CA SER A 94 3.61 -11.68 -6.19
C SER A 94 2.68 -12.21 -7.29
N LYS A 95 3.03 -12.06 -8.58
CA LYS A 95 2.27 -12.63 -9.70
C LYS A 95 2.29 -14.16 -9.70
N GLU A 96 3.44 -14.77 -9.38
CA GLU A 96 3.54 -16.21 -9.19
C GLU A 96 2.58 -16.69 -8.10
N ALA A 97 2.59 -16.03 -6.93
CA ALA A 97 1.69 -16.37 -5.83
C ALA A 97 0.20 -16.14 -6.21
N ALA A 98 -0.12 -15.04 -6.87
CA ALA A 98 -1.48 -14.72 -7.33
C ALA A 98 -2.00 -15.77 -8.33
N SER A 99 -1.15 -16.32 -9.19
CA SER A 99 -1.52 -17.35 -10.16
C SER A 99 -1.92 -18.70 -9.53
N GLU A 100 -1.56 -18.92 -8.27
CA GLU A 100 -1.94 -20.12 -7.50
C GLU A 100 -3.35 -20.02 -6.88
N ALA A 101 -4.04 -18.87 -7.03
CA ALA A 101 -5.41 -18.71 -6.54
C ALA A 101 -6.39 -19.60 -7.30
N VAL A 102 -7.19 -20.39 -6.58
CA VAL A 102 -8.17 -21.29 -7.19
C VAL A 102 -9.53 -20.59 -7.29
N GLY A 103 -10.12 -20.57 -8.47
CA GLY A 103 -11.48 -20.08 -8.73
C GLY A 103 -11.68 -18.56 -8.64
N ARG A 104 -10.60 -17.77 -8.54
CA ARG A 104 -10.65 -16.29 -8.48
C ARG A 104 -9.42 -15.66 -9.09
N ASN A 105 -9.57 -14.44 -9.55
CA ASN A 105 -8.50 -13.65 -10.13
C ASN A 105 -7.94 -12.67 -9.08
N VAL A 106 -6.74 -12.94 -8.58
CA VAL A 106 -6.04 -12.06 -7.63
C VAL A 106 -5.15 -11.09 -8.43
N ARG A 107 -5.31 -9.80 -8.17
CA ARG A 107 -4.58 -8.72 -8.83
C ARG A 107 -3.34 -8.36 -8.03
N VAL A 108 -2.32 -7.88 -8.71
CA VAL A 108 -1.05 -7.47 -8.09
C VAL A 108 -0.82 -6.00 -8.35
N LEU A 109 -0.87 -5.17 -7.30
CA LEU A 109 -0.48 -3.77 -7.39
C LEU A 109 0.94 -3.59 -6.84
N ALA A 110 1.78 -2.93 -7.63
CA ALA A 110 3.14 -2.65 -7.21
C ALA A 110 3.16 -1.57 -6.12
N SER A 111 3.84 -1.85 -5.02
CA SER A 111 4.02 -0.91 -3.91
C SER A 111 5.12 0.09 -4.21
N VAL A 112 4.84 1.38 -4.03
CA VAL A 112 5.76 2.51 -4.17
C VAL A 112 5.63 3.38 -2.92
N GLY A 113 6.66 3.38 -2.09
CA GLY A 113 6.75 4.22 -0.90
C GLY A 113 7.43 5.56 -1.16
N PRO A 114 7.52 6.41 -0.13
CA PRO A 114 8.27 7.66 -0.19
C PRO A 114 9.76 7.44 -0.49
N THR A 115 10.37 8.36 -1.20
CA THR A 115 11.82 8.32 -1.51
C THR A 115 12.70 8.64 -0.31
N GLY A 116 12.11 9.23 0.74
CA GLY A 116 12.86 9.79 1.86
C GLY A 116 13.49 11.15 1.57
N VAL A 117 13.30 11.70 0.36
CA VAL A 117 13.74 13.04 -0.02
C VAL A 117 12.77 14.07 0.55
N MET A 118 13.30 15.14 1.12
CA MET A 118 12.50 16.31 1.52
C MET A 118 12.60 17.39 0.43
N LEU A 119 11.62 17.44 -0.48
CA LEU A 119 11.58 18.42 -1.58
C LEU A 119 11.72 19.87 -1.09
N ALA A 120 11.19 20.19 0.09
CA ALA A 120 11.23 21.51 0.68
C ALA A 120 12.67 21.99 1.01
N LEU A 121 13.66 21.11 1.11
CA LEU A 121 15.06 21.48 1.35
C LEU A 121 15.78 21.90 0.06
N GLY A 122 15.28 21.46 -1.10
CA GLY A 122 15.85 21.83 -2.40
C GLY A 122 17.16 21.12 -2.78
N ASP A 123 17.60 20.12 -2.01
CA ASP A 123 18.82 19.35 -2.30
C ASP A 123 18.65 18.42 -3.51
N VAL A 124 17.42 18.01 -3.78
CA VAL A 124 17.01 17.18 -4.92
C VAL A 124 15.84 17.87 -5.60
N SER A 125 15.89 17.99 -6.91
CA SER A 125 14.83 18.64 -7.68
C SER A 125 13.59 17.74 -7.80
N PRO A 126 12.38 18.32 -8.01
CA PRO A 126 11.18 17.54 -8.31
C PRO A 126 11.33 16.65 -9.55
N GLU A 127 12.15 17.07 -10.51
CA GLU A 127 12.42 16.34 -11.75
C GLU A 127 13.23 15.05 -11.48
N GLU A 128 14.25 15.14 -10.62
CA GLU A 128 15.04 13.97 -10.19
C GLU A 128 14.18 12.97 -9.40
N VAL A 129 13.25 13.46 -8.57
CA VAL A 129 12.31 12.60 -7.83
C VAL A 129 11.31 11.93 -8.78
N TYR A 130 10.79 12.68 -9.76
CA TYR A 130 9.92 12.12 -10.80
C TYR A 130 10.64 11.02 -11.60
N ASP A 131 11.87 11.25 -12.05
CA ASP A 131 12.67 10.28 -12.80
C ASP A 131 12.97 9.02 -11.97
N ALA A 132 13.18 9.16 -10.66
CA ALA A 132 13.34 8.02 -9.77
C ALA A 132 12.07 7.16 -9.67
N PHE A 133 10.90 7.78 -9.64
CA PHE A 133 9.63 7.05 -9.69
C PHE A 133 9.38 6.40 -11.06
N VAL A 134 9.72 7.07 -12.15
CA VAL A 134 9.62 6.47 -13.50
C VAL A 134 10.49 5.21 -13.58
N GLU A 135 11.75 5.27 -13.16
CA GLU A 135 12.67 4.14 -13.14
C GLU A 135 12.12 2.95 -12.32
N GLN A 136 11.64 3.21 -11.12
CA GLN A 136 11.05 2.20 -10.25
C GLN A 136 9.82 1.55 -10.88
N ILE A 137 8.87 2.37 -11.31
CA ILE A 137 7.56 1.93 -11.81
C ILE A 137 7.70 1.24 -13.19
N GLU A 138 8.63 1.67 -14.04
CA GLU A 138 8.92 0.99 -15.31
C GLU A 138 9.36 -0.46 -15.10
N ALA A 139 10.25 -0.69 -14.12
CA ALA A 139 10.68 -2.04 -13.75
C ALA A 139 9.53 -2.87 -13.15
N GLN A 140 8.66 -2.26 -12.34
CA GLN A 140 7.47 -2.92 -11.80
C GLN A 140 6.47 -3.28 -12.91
N LYS A 141 6.27 -2.40 -13.89
CA LYS A 141 5.46 -2.67 -15.08
C LYS A 141 6.04 -3.84 -15.89
N ALA A 142 7.36 -3.88 -16.07
CA ALA A 142 8.03 -4.98 -16.76
C ALA A 142 7.86 -6.34 -16.04
N GLY A 143 7.71 -6.34 -14.70
CA GLY A 143 7.35 -7.52 -13.90
C GLY A 143 5.89 -7.97 -14.04
N GLY A 144 5.04 -7.18 -14.70
CA GLY A 144 3.63 -7.51 -14.96
C GLY A 144 2.65 -7.03 -13.91
N ALA A 145 2.94 -5.93 -13.19
CA ALA A 145 1.99 -5.32 -12.25
C ALA A 145 0.70 -4.89 -12.95
N ASP A 146 -0.44 -5.14 -12.31
CA ASP A 146 -1.77 -4.74 -12.80
C ASP A 146 -2.06 -3.24 -12.56
N GLY A 147 -1.25 -2.60 -11.74
CA GLY A 147 -1.29 -1.18 -11.39
C GLY A 147 -0.26 -0.87 -10.30
N VAL A 148 -0.33 0.34 -9.76
CA VAL A 148 0.59 0.84 -8.73
C VAL A 148 -0.19 1.39 -7.54
N VAL A 149 0.32 1.21 -6.34
CA VAL A 149 -0.10 1.96 -5.16
C VAL A 149 1.06 2.81 -4.65
N VAL A 150 0.89 4.14 -4.73
CA VAL A 150 1.76 5.12 -4.08
C VAL A 150 1.27 5.25 -2.65
N GLU A 151 1.96 4.59 -1.70
CA GLU A 151 1.44 4.42 -0.34
C GLU A 151 2.30 5.07 0.73
N THR A 152 1.70 5.29 1.90
CA THR A 152 2.35 5.90 3.09
C THR A 152 2.87 7.32 2.82
N SER A 153 2.21 8.01 1.88
CA SER A 153 2.63 9.34 1.46
C SER A 153 2.37 10.38 2.54
N SER A 154 3.38 11.18 2.87
CA SER A 154 3.29 12.28 3.81
C SER A 154 3.24 13.64 3.12
N ASP A 155 3.90 13.75 1.96
CA ASP A 155 4.01 14.96 1.15
C ASP A 155 3.15 14.85 -0.12
N PRO A 156 2.10 15.69 -0.27
CA PRO A 156 1.28 15.70 -1.49
C PRO A 156 2.06 16.05 -2.76
N GLN A 157 3.17 16.79 -2.68
CA GLN A 157 3.97 17.13 -3.84
C GLN A 157 4.73 15.88 -4.34
N GLU A 158 5.38 15.16 -3.44
CA GLU A 158 6.07 13.90 -3.78
C GLU A 158 5.07 12.86 -4.31
N MET A 159 3.94 12.70 -3.62
CA MET A 159 2.85 11.82 -4.06
C MET A 159 2.40 12.15 -5.49
N ALA A 160 2.20 13.43 -5.81
CA ALA A 160 1.78 13.85 -7.14
C ALA A 160 2.81 13.52 -8.23
N LEU A 161 4.11 13.55 -7.93
CA LEU A 161 5.17 13.14 -8.86
C LEU A 161 5.10 11.63 -9.13
N ALA A 162 4.93 10.82 -8.09
CA ALA A 162 4.79 9.37 -8.24
C ALA A 162 3.53 8.98 -9.03
N VAL A 163 2.39 9.64 -8.76
CA VAL A 163 1.16 9.44 -9.53
C VAL A 163 1.36 9.80 -11.00
N LYS A 164 1.97 10.94 -11.30
CA LYS A 164 2.27 11.35 -12.68
C LYS A 164 3.20 10.38 -13.39
N ALA A 165 4.22 9.84 -12.69
CA ALA A 165 5.12 8.82 -13.22
C ALA A 165 4.34 7.55 -13.61
N ALA A 166 3.47 7.02 -12.73
CA ALA A 166 2.64 5.87 -13.03
C ALA A 166 1.69 6.12 -14.22
N LYS A 167 1.07 7.31 -14.27
CA LYS A 167 0.17 7.68 -15.38
C LYS A 167 0.92 7.83 -16.71
N SER A 168 2.13 8.37 -16.72
CA SER A 168 2.95 8.47 -17.95
C SER A 168 3.29 7.11 -18.55
N LEU A 169 3.37 6.08 -17.70
CA LEU A 169 3.59 4.70 -18.11
C LEU A 169 2.28 3.94 -18.43
N GLY A 170 1.12 4.60 -18.36
CA GLY A 170 -0.18 4.04 -18.70
C GLY A 170 -0.75 3.07 -17.64
N LEU A 171 -0.28 3.12 -16.40
CA LEU A 171 -0.74 2.26 -15.32
C LEU A 171 -1.92 2.88 -14.57
N LEU A 172 -2.75 1.99 -14.00
CA LEU A 172 -3.69 2.33 -12.95
C LEU A 172 -2.91 2.70 -11.69
N VAL A 173 -3.33 3.77 -11.01
CA VAL A 173 -2.64 4.24 -9.80
C VAL A 173 -3.59 4.60 -8.67
N VAL A 174 -3.28 4.05 -7.50
CA VAL A 174 -3.86 4.40 -6.21
C VAL A 174 -2.92 5.36 -5.50
N ALA A 175 -3.42 6.47 -4.95
CA ALA A 175 -2.65 7.37 -4.08
C ALA A 175 -3.15 7.27 -2.64
N SER A 176 -2.27 6.92 -1.71
CA SER A 176 -2.61 6.63 -0.32
C SER A 176 -1.71 7.40 0.66
N GLY A 177 -2.34 8.21 1.52
CA GLY A 177 -1.67 9.04 2.53
C GLY A 177 -1.69 8.42 3.92
N THR A 178 -0.78 8.88 4.79
CA THR A 178 -0.76 8.50 6.21
C THR A 178 -1.13 9.70 7.07
N PHE A 179 -2.21 9.56 7.87
CA PHE A 179 -2.76 10.61 8.72
C PHE A 179 -2.62 10.26 10.20
N ASP A 180 -1.47 10.59 10.77
CA ASP A 180 -1.12 10.30 12.17
C ASP A 180 -0.46 11.50 12.90
N SER A 181 -0.41 12.64 12.23
CA SER A 181 0.28 13.83 12.68
C SER A 181 -0.68 14.98 13.03
N GLY A 182 -0.14 16.07 13.58
CA GLY A 182 -0.94 17.16 14.10
C GLY A 182 -1.58 16.87 15.46
N LYS A 183 -2.23 17.88 16.06
CA LYS A 183 -2.83 17.77 17.41
C LYS A 183 -3.95 16.71 17.48
N LYS A 184 -4.73 16.57 16.42
CA LYS A 184 -5.83 15.61 16.31
C LYS A 184 -5.42 14.27 15.71
N LYS A 185 -4.14 14.13 15.30
CA LYS A 185 -3.66 12.94 14.60
C LYS A 185 -4.46 12.61 13.33
N ASP A 186 -4.84 13.64 12.59
CA ASP A 186 -5.71 13.60 11.41
C ASP A 186 -5.08 14.28 10.18
N ARG A 187 -3.75 14.47 10.20
CA ARG A 187 -2.98 15.09 9.12
C ARG A 187 -1.79 14.24 8.75
N THR A 188 -1.31 14.41 7.53
CA THR A 188 0.01 13.89 7.16
C THR A 188 1.11 14.63 7.93
N MET A 189 2.33 14.11 7.93
CA MET A 189 3.49 14.77 8.56
C MET A 189 3.74 16.17 7.96
N MET A 190 3.46 16.38 6.67
CA MET A 190 3.55 17.67 5.99
C MET A 190 2.28 18.54 6.15
N GLY A 191 1.32 18.11 6.97
CA GLY A 191 0.17 18.92 7.40
C GLY A 191 -1.07 18.81 6.50
N ALA A 192 -1.07 18.01 5.44
CA ALA A 192 -2.23 17.80 4.60
C ALA A 192 -3.35 17.07 5.36
N THR A 193 -4.60 17.52 5.16
CA THR A 193 -5.79 16.82 5.66
C THR A 193 -6.22 15.73 4.70
N PRO A 194 -7.05 14.75 5.12
CA PRO A 194 -7.62 13.76 4.21
C PRO A 194 -8.27 14.39 2.97
N GLU A 195 -9.02 15.49 3.15
CA GLU A 195 -9.68 16.20 2.06
C GLU A 195 -8.66 16.81 1.07
N SER A 196 -7.69 17.57 1.57
CA SER A 196 -6.70 18.23 0.71
C SER A 196 -5.78 17.22 0.01
N PHE A 197 -5.47 16.09 0.67
CA PHE A 197 -4.70 15.01 0.07
C PHE A 197 -5.48 14.33 -1.07
N ALA A 198 -6.77 14.01 -0.85
CA ALA A 198 -7.61 13.39 -1.86
C ALA A 198 -7.76 14.29 -3.10
N GLN A 199 -7.94 15.62 -2.91
CA GLN A 199 -8.01 16.59 -4.00
C GLN A 199 -6.69 16.65 -4.78
N ALA A 200 -5.55 16.75 -4.09
CA ALA A 200 -4.23 16.77 -4.74
C ALA A 200 -3.94 15.47 -5.52
N ALA A 201 -4.35 14.31 -4.97
CA ALA A 201 -4.21 13.03 -5.64
C ALA A 201 -5.08 12.94 -6.91
N GLU A 202 -6.32 13.42 -6.85
CA GLU A 202 -7.22 13.47 -8.01
C GLU A 202 -6.70 14.43 -9.08
N GLU A 203 -6.21 15.61 -8.71
CA GLU A 203 -5.56 16.57 -9.61
C GLU A 203 -4.30 16.00 -10.28
N ALA A 204 -3.54 15.17 -9.57
CA ALA A 204 -2.39 14.47 -10.14
C ALA A 204 -2.78 13.33 -11.10
N GLY A 205 -4.05 12.91 -11.11
CA GLY A 205 -4.60 11.89 -12.00
C GLY A 205 -4.76 10.50 -11.37
N ALA A 206 -4.74 10.38 -10.04
CA ALA A 206 -4.98 9.10 -9.36
C ALA A 206 -6.35 8.51 -9.72
N ASP A 207 -6.39 7.20 -9.95
CA ASP A 207 -7.61 6.46 -10.29
C ASP A 207 -8.41 6.09 -9.03
N ALA A 208 -7.73 5.91 -7.89
CA ALA A 208 -8.30 5.75 -6.56
C ALA A 208 -7.46 6.53 -5.54
N VAL A 209 -8.07 6.93 -4.43
CA VAL A 209 -7.41 7.69 -3.36
C VAL A 209 -7.67 7.05 -2.02
N GLY A 210 -6.82 7.29 -1.02
CA GLY A 210 -7.08 6.69 0.28
C GLY A 210 -6.04 6.93 1.35
N SER A 211 -6.02 6.00 2.30
CA SER A 211 -5.15 6.05 3.47
C SER A 211 -4.63 4.67 3.84
N ASN A 212 -3.40 4.63 4.32
CA ASN A 212 -2.82 3.43 4.90
C ASN A 212 -1.89 3.75 6.07
N CYS A 213 -1.61 2.74 6.90
CA CYS A 213 -0.68 2.84 8.02
C CYS A 213 -1.10 3.86 9.10
N GLY A 214 -0.14 4.41 9.86
CA GLY A 214 -0.31 5.44 10.88
C GLY A 214 -1.02 4.93 12.13
N ARG A 215 -2.32 4.66 12.06
CA ARG A 215 -3.16 4.31 13.21
C ARG A 215 -3.98 3.03 12.96
N GLY A 216 -4.69 2.57 13.99
CA GLY A 216 -5.58 1.42 13.89
C GLY A 216 -6.77 1.67 12.95
N ILE A 217 -7.32 0.56 12.43
CA ILE A 217 -8.40 0.56 11.44
C ILE A 217 -9.65 1.34 11.91
N GLU A 218 -9.90 1.42 13.21
CA GLU A 218 -11.03 2.17 13.80
C GLU A 218 -11.02 3.66 13.45
N THR A 219 -9.83 4.23 13.21
CA THR A 219 -9.69 5.65 12.86
C THR A 219 -9.98 5.93 11.39
N PHE A 220 -10.02 4.89 10.56
CA PHE A 220 -10.26 5.01 9.12
C PHE A 220 -11.73 5.29 8.77
N VAL A 221 -12.66 5.04 9.70
CA VAL A 221 -14.07 5.44 9.54
C VAL A 221 -14.18 6.94 9.31
N GLU A 222 -13.55 7.76 10.17
CA GLU A 222 -13.54 9.22 10.02
C GLU A 222 -12.77 9.67 8.76
N ILE A 223 -11.60 9.08 8.49
CA ILE A 223 -10.80 9.42 7.30
C ILE A 223 -11.59 9.12 6.02
N CYS A 224 -12.25 7.95 5.96
CA CYS A 224 -13.09 7.53 4.83
C CYS A 224 -14.24 8.53 4.60
N SER A 225 -15.00 8.85 5.65
CA SER A 225 -16.10 9.81 5.61
C SER A 225 -15.66 11.19 5.10
N ARG A 226 -14.50 11.68 5.56
CA ARG A 226 -13.95 12.97 5.13
C ARG A 226 -13.51 12.96 3.67
N MET A 227 -12.93 11.86 3.17
CA MET A 227 -12.57 11.73 1.76
C MET A 227 -13.79 11.60 0.86
N THR A 228 -14.80 10.80 1.26
CA THR A 228 -16.06 10.64 0.53
C THR A 228 -16.76 11.99 0.28
N ALA A 229 -16.61 12.96 1.21
CA ALA A 229 -17.22 14.28 1.08
C ALA A 229 -16.61 15.14 -0.05
N VAL A 230 -15.42 14.83 -0.55
CA VAL A 230 -14.67 15.68 -1.51
C VAL A 230 -14.25 15.00 -2.80
N THR A 231 -14.39 13.69 -2.91
CA THR A 231 -14.04 12.95 -4.14
C THR A 231 -15.07 11.88 -4.49
N THR A 232 -15.18 11.57 -5.77
CA THR A 232 -15.96 10.43 -6.29
C THR A 232 -15.06 9.26 -6.70
N ARG A 233 -13.75 9.35 -6.44
CA ARG A 233 -12.82 8.25 -6.71
C ARG A 233 -13.06 7.11 -5.73
N PRO A 234 -12.87 5.84 -6.17
CA PRO A 234 -12.86 4.69 -5.27
C PRO A 234 -11.90 4.90 -4.10
N LEU A 235 -12.31 4.53 -2.88
CA LEU A 235 -11.53 4.75 -1.68
C LEU A 235 -10.77 3.50 -1.24
N TRP A 236 -9.46 3.67 -0.99
CA TRP A 236 -8.49 2.66 -0.58
C TRP A 236 -8.13 2.82 0.90
N MET A 237 -8.48 1.84 1.75
CA MET A 237 -8.34 1.93 3.20
C MET A 237 -7.59 0.72 3.78
N LYS A 238 -6.34 0.91 4.26
CA LYS A 238 -5.48 -0.12 4.86
C LYS A 238 -5.01 0.30 6.26
N GLY A 239 -5.76 -0.02 7.30
CA GLY A 239 -5.43 0.32 8.68
C GLY A 239 -4.44 -0.65 9.34
N ASN A 240 -3.74 -0.18 10.40
CA ASN A 240 -2.94 -1.05 11.25
C ASN A 240 -3.83 -1.93 12.15
N ALA A 241 -3.28 -3.01 12.65
CA ALA A 241 -3.91 -3.87 13.67
C ALA A 241 -3.83 -3.24 15.09
N GLY A 242 -4.23 -1.97 15.21
CA GLY A 242 -4.05 -1.15 16.40
C GLY A 242 -2.74 -0.35 16.38
N LEU A 243 -2.34 0.16 17.55
CA LEU A 243 -1.09 0.90 17.71
C LEU A 243 0.05 -0.05 18.11
N PRO A 244 1.27 0.15 17.56
CA PRO A 244 2.41 -0.65 17.96
C PRO A 244 2.78 -0.41 19.43
N LYS A 245 3.05 -1.48 20.17
CA LYS A 245 3.54 -1.48 21.54
C LYS A 245 4.83 -2.28 21.61
N MET A 246 5.83 -1.77 22.35
CA MET A 246 7.05 -2.52 22.62
C MET A 246 6.81 -3.43 23.83
N VAL A 247 6.92 -4.74 23.63
CA VAL A 247 6.85 -5.75 24.69
C VAL A 247 8.09 -6.66 24.54
N ASP A 248 8.93 -6.71 25.56
CA ASP A 248 10.16 -7.54 25.60
C ASP A 248 11.06 -7.36 24.35
N GLY A 249 11.16 -6.13 23.84
CA GLY A 249 11.98 -5.79 22.67
C GLY A 249 11.35 -6.13 21.32
N ALA A 250 10.12 -6.65 21.28
CA ALA A 250 9.36 -6.91 20.07
C ALA A 250 8.19 -5.91 19.90
N THR A 251 7.89 -5.56 18.65
CA THR A 251 6.70 -4.77 18.32
C THR A 251 5.48 -5.68 18.31
N VAL A 252 4.52 -5.40 19.18
CA VAL A 252 3.26 -6.13 19.30
C VAL A 252 2.09 -5.22 18.99
N TYR A 253 1.07 -5.77 18.33
CA TYR A 253 -0.20 -5.12 18.05
C TYR A 253 -1.30 -5.83 18.84
N ASP A 254 -2.23 -5.08 19.44
CA ASP A 254 -3.18 -5.59 20.43
C ASP A 254 -4.58 -5.87 19.88
N GLN A 255 -4.83 -5.59 18.61
CA GLN A 255 -6.12 -5.87 17.99
C GLN A 255 -6.26 -7.35 17.63
N THR A 256 -7.47 -7.89 17.75
CA THR A 256 -7.79 -9.25 17.32
C THR A 256 -8.29 -9.27 15.86
N PRO A 257 -8.17 -10.38 15.12
CA PRO A 257 -8.70 -10.51 13.76
C PRO A 257 -10.21 -10.18 13.67
N GLU A 258 -11.02 -10.65 14.63
CA GLU A 258 -12.46 -10.40 14.66
C GLU A 258 -12.79 -8.93 14.95
N GLY A 259 -12.05 -8.30 15.88
CA GLY A 259 -12.18 -6.88 16.18
C GLY A 259 -11.81 -6.01 14.99
N PHE A 260 -10.72 -6.35 14.29
CA PHE A 260 -10.31 -5.69 13.07
C PHE A 260 -11.37 -5.82 11.96
N ALA A 261 -11.90 -7.03 11.75
CA ALA A 261 -12.93 -7.27 10.73
C ALA A 261 -14.20 -6.46 11.01
N ALA A 262 -14.62 -6.35 12.28
CA ALA A 262 -15.77 -5.54 12.65
C ALA A 262 -15.57 -4.03 12.33
N GLU A 263 -14.38 -3.50 12.57
CA GLU A 263 -14.06 -2.10 12.21
C GLU A 263 -13.92 -1.94 10.69
N ALA A 264 -13.31 -2.91 9.98
CA ALA A 264 -13.20 -2.90 8.53
C ALA A 264 -14.58 -2.82 7.85
N LEU A 265 -15.60 -3.52 8.37
CA LEU A 265 -16.97 -3.42 7.87
C LEU A 265 -17.58 -2.02 8.06
N LYS A 266 -17.23 -1.30 9.13
CA LYS A 266 -17.67 0.09 9.32
C LYS A 266 -17.02 1.01 8.29
N VAL A 267 -15.72 0.81 8.00
CA VAL A 267 -15.01 1.56 6.96
C VAL A 267 -15.64 1.32 5.58
N VAL A 268 -16.03 0.08 5.28
CA VAL A 268 -16.77 -0.26 4.06
C VAL A 268 -18.14 0.43 4.02
N ALA A 269 -18.85 0.49 5.16
CA ALA A 269 -20.14 1.17 5.24
C ALA A 269 -20.05 2.68 5.00
N GLU A 270 -18.90 3.31 5.31
CA GLU A 270 -18.60 4.72 4.99
C GLU A 270 -18.22 4.96 3.52
N GLY A 271 -18.12 3.91 2.69
CA GLY A 271 -17.89 4.04 1.26
C GLY A 271 -16.53 3.55 0.76
N ALA A 272 -15.74 2.86 1.60
CA ALA A 272 -14.49 2.27 1.12
C ALA A 272 -14.76 1.22 0.04
N SER A 273 -14.08 1.37 -1.09
CA SER A 273 -14.13 0.43 -2.22
C SER A 273 -13.08 -0.68 -2.10
N PHE A 274 -12.03 -0.40 -1.36
CA PHE A 274 -10.94 -1.32 -1.07
C PHE A 274 -10.65 -1.28 0.43
N VAL A 275 -10.58 -2.43 1.08
CA VAL A 275 -10.29 -2.52 2.52
C VAL A 275 -9.28 -3.61 2.78
N GLY A 276 -8.35 -3.36 3.70
CA GLY A 276 -7.32 -4.32 4.08
C GLY A 276 -6.54 -3.88 5.30
N GLY A 277 -5.44 -4.56 5.54
CA GLY A 277 -4.59 -4.30 6.68
C GLY A 277 -3.22 -3.73 6.31
N CYS A 278 -2.58 -3.06 7.26
CA CYS A 278 -1.20 -2.60 7.17
C CYS A 278 -0.39 -3.21 8.32
N CYS A 279 0.45 -2.45 9.00
CA CYS A 279 1.34 -2.98 10.04
C CYS A 279 0.57 -3.76 11.12
N GLY A 280 1.14 -4.91 11.53
CA GLY A 280 0.57 -5.80 12.54
C GLY A 280 -0.52 -6.75 12.04
N SER A 281 -1.21 -6.46 10.96
CA SER A 281 -2.19 -7.39 10.38
C SER A 281 -1.50 -8.52 9.61
N ASN A 282 -1.82 -9.73 9.96
CA ASN A 282 -1.31 -10.95 9.34
C ASN A 282 -2.43 -11.66 8.54
N PRO A 283 -2.17 -12.81 7.89
CA PRO A 283 -3.19 -13.53 7.11
C PRO A 283 -4.47 -13.86 7.87
N ALA A 284 -4.43 -14.08 9.21
CA ALA A 284 -5.63 -14.34 9.98
C ALA A 284 -6.58 -13.13 10.04
N PHE A 285 -6.03 -11.90 10.06
CA PHE A 285 -6.83 -10.67 9.98
C PHE A 285 -7.57 -10.57 8.65
N ILE A 286 -6.85 -10.87 7.57
CA ILE A 286 -7.40 -10.80 6.21
C ILE A 286 -8.48 -11.87 6.03
N ALA A 287 -8.26 -13.10 6.53
CA ALA A 287 -9.27 -14.16 6.50
C ALA A 287 -10.53 -13.79 7.30
N ALA A 288 -10.37 -13.12 8.44
CA ALA A 288 -11.51 -12.64 9.23
C ALA A 288 -12.31 -11.55 8.48
N VAL A 289 -11.63 -10.60 7.81
CA VAL A 289 -12.31 -9.60 6.97
C VAL A 289 -13.01 -10.27 5.79
N ARG A 290 -12.38 -11.26 5.13
CA ARG A 290 -13.01 -12.03 4.05
C ARG A 290 -14.31 -12.68 4.51
N ALA A 291 -14.26 -13.43 5.62
CA ALA A 291 -15.45 -14.08 6.18
C ALA A 291 -16.56 -13.07 6.52
N ALA A 292 -16.19 -11.90 7.05
CA ALA A 292 -17.14 -10.83 7.37
C ALA A 292 -17.75 -10.16 6.12
N LEU A 293 -16.99 -10.01 5.04
CA LEU A 293 -17.49 -9.50 3.76
C LEU A 293 -18.45 -10.49 3.08
N ASP A 294 -18.13 -11.79 3.11
CA ASP A 294 -18.93 -12.84 2.48
C ASP A 294 -20.25 -13.11 3.22
N ALA A 295 -20.37 -12.71 4.49
CA ALA A 295 -21.57 -12.82 5.30
C ALA A 295 -22.57 -11.65 5.12
N ARG A 296 -22.25 -10.64 4.32
CA ARG A 296 -23.13 -9.48 4.01
C ARG A 296 -24.13 -9.82 2.92
#